data_959e58def7941e12e228239cb9d624ec
#
_entry.id   959e58def7941e12e228239cb9d624ec
#
_cell.length_a   1.000
_cell.length_b   1.000
_cell.length_c   1.000
_cell.angle_alpha   90.00
_cell.angle_beta   90.00
_cell.angle_gamma   90.00
#
_symmetry.space_group_name_H-M   'P 1'
#
loop_
_entity.id
_entity.type
_entity.pdbx_description
1 polymer ?
#
loop_
_entity_poly.entity_id
_entity_poly.type
_entity_poly.pdbx_seq_one_letter_code
_entity_poly.pdbx_strand_id
1 'polypeptide(L)'
;MNTISIIGLGRVGGALAIALNRAGFSLDHLVYRTTPPRAELARLPGKLLPFAKVEAIYSDLVLIATEDQQLGLVAEGLSRLADLSKIVLHLSGSLSSDVLDILRSRGVAVGSMHPLVSISDALLGADRFANAYFCVEGDPDAVSAGKLLVDSLKGNSFTIESRLKPLYHSAAVMASGHVTALFDAAVETLSKCGLGAEAARSVLFPLLESTIANLRVQTPSNALTGPFVRGDIEAFIRHLDAFEGTVDENMRSVYLALAERSVRMAEMEHPADADSVRLAEAISMAKRKTEC
;
A
#
# COMPACT_ATOMS: atom_id res chain seq x y z
N MET A 1 -26.44 -0.50 10.48
CA MET A 1 -25.61 -1.32 9.58
C MET A 1 -25.02 -2.46 10.39
N ASN A 2 -25.48 -3.69 10.13
CA ASN A 2 -25.11 -4.88 10.91
C ASN A 2 -24.63 -6.03 10.02
N THR A 3 -25.03 -6.04 8.75
CA THR A 3 -24.75 -7.13 7.81
C THR A 3 -23.86 -6.68 6.65
N ILE A 4 -22.87 -7.48 6.29
CA ILE A 4 -21.87 -7.14 5.28
C ILE A 4 -21.67 -8.33 4.34
N SER A 5 -21.62 -8.06 3.05
CA SER A 5 -21.15 -9.02 2.04
C SER A 5 -19.78 -8.61 1.53
N ILE A 6 -18.89 -9.57 1.29
CA ILE A 6 -17.54 -9.33 0.82
C ILE A 6 -17.30 -10.08 -0.48
N ILE A 7 -16.92 -9.35 -1.54
CA ILE A 7 -16.58 -9.90 -2.85
C ILE A 7 -15.07 -9.83 -3.05
N GLY A 8 -14.44 -10.99 -3.13
CA GLY A 8 -12.98 -11.13 -3.16
C GLY A 8 -12.40 -11.49 -1.79
N LEU A 9 -12.04 -12.77 -1.62
CA LEU A 9 -11.51 -13.32 -0.37
C LEU A 9 -9.98 -13.57 -0.48
N GLY A 10 -9.31 -12.63 -1.13
CA GLY A 10 -7.85 -12.57 -1.17
C GLY A 10 -7.23 -12.12 0.16
N ARG A 11 -6.01 -11.60 0.09
CA ARG A 11 -5.28 -11.15 1.30
C ARG A 11 -6.04 -10.09 2.09
N VAL A 12 -6.45 -9.01 1.44
CA VAL A 12 -7.13 -7.88 2.11
C VAL A 12 -8.57 -8.23 2.43
N GLY A 13 -9.35 -8.76 1.48
CA GLY A 13 -10.75 -9.09 1.69
C GLY A 13 -10.95 -10.20 2.73
N GLY A 14 -10.07 -11.22 2.73
CA GLY A 14 -10.06 -12.25 3.76
C GLY A 14 -9.72 -11.71 5.15
N ALA A 15 -8.70 -10.84 5.25
CA ALA A 15 -8.34 -10.19 6.51
C ALA A 15 -9.49 -9.31 7.05
N LEU A 16 -10.16 -8.54 6.17
CA LEU A 16 -11.32 -7.74 6.54
C LEU A 16 -12.51 -8.61 6.97
N ALA A 17 -12.76 -9.73 6.29
CA ALA A 17 -13.82 -10.66 6.70
C ALA A 17 -13.60 -11.15 8.13
N ILE A 18 -12.37 -11.54 8.48
CA ILE A 18 -12.02 -11.94 9.84
C ILE A 18 -12.20 -10.79 10.83
N ALA A 19 -11.64 -9.60 10.50
CA ALA A 19 -11.66 -8.45 11.40
C ALA A 19 -13.09 -7.95 11.67
N LEU A 20 -13.93 -7.84 10.63
CA LEU A 20 -15.32 -7.40 10.75
C LEU A 20 -16.18 -8.41 11.51
N ASN A 21 -15.98 -9.72 11.28
CA ASN A 21 -16.64 -10.74 12.07
C ASN A 21 -16.27 -10.65 13.56
N ARG A 22 -14.99 -10.43 13.89
CA ARG A 22 -14.53 -10.21 15.27
C ARG A 22 -15.06 -8.91 15.88
N ALA A 23 -15.32 -7.88 15.06
CA ALA A 23 -15.93 -6.63 15.46
C ALA A 23 -17.46 -6.73 15.66
N GLY A 24 -18.07 -7.91 15.42
CA GLY A 24 -19.47 -8.18 15.67
C GLY A 24 -20.42 -7.98 14.47
N PHE A 25 -19.88 -7.74 13.27
CA PHE A 25 -20.70 -7.71 12.06
C PHE A 25 -21.11 -9.13 11.62
N SER A 26 -22.33 -9.26 11.16
CA SER A 26 -22.81 -10.48 10.51
C SER A 26 -22.35 -10.51 9.06
N LEU A 27 -21.62 -11.53 8.68
CA LEU A 27 -21.24 -11.75 7.29
C LEU A 27 -22.38 -12.48 6.57
N ASP A 28 -22.93 -11.84 5.54
CA ASP A 28 -24.02 -12.40 4.74
C ASP A 28 -23.45 -13.26 3.60
N HIS A 29 -22.84 -12.64 2.57
CA HIS A 29 -22.19 -13.35 1.48
C HIS A 29 -20.69 -13.18 1.53
N LEU A 30 -19.97 -14.31 1.39
CA LEU A 30 -18.53 -14.39 1.20
C LEU A 30 -18.28 -14.90 -0.23
N VAL A 31 -17.92 -13.98 -1.13
CA VAL A 31 -17.94 -14.26 -2.56
C VAL A 31 -16.52 -14.38 -3.10
N TYR A 32 -16.24 -15.49 -3.78
CA TYR A 32 -14.98 -15.70 -4.50
C TYR A 32 -15.22 -15.77 -6.03
N ARG A 33 -14.19 -15.57 -6.85
CA ARG A 33 -14.31 -15.60 -8.31
C ARG A 33 -14.50 -17.04 -8.82
N THR A 34 -13.45 -17.82 -8.83
CA THR A 34 -13.40 -19.18 -9.36
C THR A 34 -12.86 -20.19 -8.36
N THR A 35 -11.81 -19.83 -7.62
CA THR A 35 -11.15 -20.69 -6.66
C THR A 35 -11.66 -20.38 -5.26
N PRO A 36 -12.19 -21.37 -4.53
CA PRO A 36 -12.57 -21.20 -3.12
C PRO A 36 -11.39 -20.69 -2.28
N PRO A 37 -11.66 -19.87 -1.25
CA PRO A 37 -10.62 -19.40 -0.36
C PRO A 37 -10.06 -20.56 0.49
N ARG A 38 -9.00 -20.25 1.25
CA ARG A 38 -8.44 -21.16 2.27
C ARG A 38 -9.51 -21.65 3.24
N ALA A 39 -9.31 -22.84 3.80
CA ALA A 39 -10.25 -23.49 4.69
C ALA A 39 -10.65 -22.64 5.92
N GLU A 40 -9.71 -21.84 6.44
CA GLU A 40 -9.94 -20.94 7.59
C GLU A 40 -10.94 -19.84 7.23
N LEU A 41 -10.84 -19.25 6.03
CA LEU A 41 -11.82 -18.25 5.56
C LEU A 41 -13.15 -18.90 5.20
N ALA A 42 -13.14 -20.12 4.70
CA ALA A 42 -14.35 -20.86 4.38
C ALA A 42 -15.18 -21.25 5.64
N ARG A 43 -14.58 -21.21 6.83
CA ARG A 43 -15.28 -21.46 8.12
C ARG A 43 -15.92 -20.22 8.74
N LEU A 44 -15.67 -19.03 8.18
CA LEU A 44 -16.33 -17.82 8.66
C LEU A 44 -17.86 -17.97 8.49
N PRO A 45 -18.65 -17.41 9.40
CA PRO A 45 -20.09 -17.36 9.23
C PRO A 45 -20.42 -16.55 7.96
N GLY A 46 -21.39 -17.00 7.20
CA GLY A 46 -21.78 -16.37 5.94
C GLY A 46 -21.88 -17.38 4.80
N LYS A 47 -22.64 -17.03 3.79
CA LYS A 47 -22.86 -17.89 2.62
C LYS A 47 -21.67 -17.78 1.66
N LEU A 48 -20.83 -18.81 1.66
CA LEU A 48 -19.69 -18.90 0.75
C LEU A 48 -20.14 -19.39 -0.65
N LEU A 49 -19.90 -18.58 -1.69
CA LEU A 49 -20.30 -18.95 -3.05
C LEU A 49 -19.43 -18.25 -4.12
N PRO A 50 -19.33 -18.82 -5.33
CA PRO A 50 -18.67 -18.14 -6.44
C PRO A 50 -19.54 -16.99 -6.97
N PHE A 51 -18.91 -15.92 -7.49
CA PHE A 51 -19.61 -14.73 -7.98
C PHE A 51 -20.68 -15.04 -9.03
N ALA A 52 -20.45 -16.01 -9.90
CA ALA A 52 -21.40 -16.43 -10.93
C ALA A 52 -22.71 -17.04 -10.38
N LYS A 53 -22.77 -17.37 -9.09
CA LYS A 53 -23.98 -17.92 -8.41
C LYS A 53 -24.65 -16.89 -7.50
N VAL A 54 -24.21 -15.64 -7.52
CA VAL A 54 -24.85 -14.56 -6.76
C VAL A 54 -26.06 -14.07 -7.55
N GLU A 55 -27.27 -14.22 -7.00
CA GLU A 55 -28.53 -13.79 -7.62
C GLU A 55 -29.06 -12.50 -7.00
N ALA A 56 -28.84 -12.30 -5.70
CA ALA A 56 -29.24 -11.12 -4.94
C ALA A 56 -28.32 -10.93 -3.73
N ILE A 57 -28.19 -9.70 -3.22
CA ILE A 57 -27.46 -9.36 -2.00
C ILE A 57 -28.32 -8.41 -1.16
N TYR A 58 -28.72 -8.85 0.02
CA TYR A 58 -29.58 -8.12 0.94
C TYR A 58 -28.87 -7.51 2.13
N SER A 59 -27.54 -7.66 2.23
CA SER A 59 -26.76 -7.06 3.31
C SER A 59 -26.82 -5.53 3.27
N ASP A 60 -26.58 -4.89 4.40
CA ASP A 60 -26.59 -3.43 4.51
C ASP A 60 -25.50 -2.80 3.64
N LEU A 61 -24.37 -3.51 3.44
CA LEU A 61 -23.21 -3.02 2.71
C LEU A 61 -22.49 -4.15 1.97
N VAL A 62 -21.98 -3.84 0.78
CA VAL A 62 -21.06 -4.71 0.03
C VAL A 62 -19.66 -4.10 0.03
N LEU A 63 -18.63 -4.90 0.35
CA LEU A 63 -17.23 -4.59 0.14
C LEU A 63 -16.68 -5.36 -1.06
N ILE A 64 -16.07 -4.66 -2.02
CA ILE A 64 -15.40 -5.27 -3.17
C ILE A 64 -13.88 -5.20 -2.94
N ALA A 65 -13.28 -6.36 -2.71
CA ALA A 65 -11.85 -6.55 -2.42
C ALA A 65 -11.14 -7.34 -3.53
N THR A 66 -11.53 -7.11 -4.77
CA THR A 66 -10.92 -7.71 -5.96
C THR A 66 -9.75 -6.85 -6.46
N GLU A 67 -8.99 -7.39 -7.41
CA GLU A 67 -8.00 -6.61 -8.16
C GLU A 67 -8.65 -5.45 -8.92
N ASP A 68 -7.94 -4.34 -9.07
CA ASP A 68 -8.43 -3.11 -9.72
C ASP A 68 -9.02 -3.37 -11.11
N GLN A 69 -8.37 -4.22 -11.91
CA GLN A 69 -8.82 -4.61 -13.26
C GLN A 69 -10.18 -5.34 -13.27
N GLN A 70 -10.62 -5.89 -12.14
CA GLN A 70 -11.87 -6.64 -12.03
C GLN A 70 -13.03 -5.77 -11.51
N LEU A 71 -12.76 -4.58 -10.96
CA LEU A 71 -13.78 -3.76 -10.30
C LEU A 71 -14.93 -3.39 -11.25
N GLY A 72 -14.64 -2.97 -12.47
CA GLY A 72 -15.68 -2.65 -13.47
C GLY A 72 -16.55 -3.86 -13.80
N LEU A 73 -15.94 -5.05 -14.02
CA LEU A 73 -16.69 -6.28 -14.31
C LEU A 73 -17.55 -6.73 -13.12
N VAL A 74 -17.05 -6.56 -11.90
CA VAL A 74 -17.83 -6.85 -10.69
C VAL A 74 -19.00 -5.87 -10.57
N ALA A 75 -18.79 -4.58 -10.81
CA ALA A 75 -19.84 -3.56 -10.80
C ALA A 75 -20.94 -3.87 -11.85
N GLU A 76 -20.54 -4.24 -13.07
CA GLU A 76 -21.49 -4.69 -14.10
C GLU A 76 -22.28 -5.94 -13.67
N GLY A 77 -21.60 -6.93 -13.08
CA GLY A 77 -22.26 -8.12 -12.55
C GLY A 77 -23.27 -7.78 -11.46
N LEU A 78 -22.88 -6.92 -10.50
CA LEU A 78 -23.77 -6.45 -9.43
C LEU A 78 -24.95 -5.63 -9.97
N SER A 79 -24.76 -4.86 -11.03
CA SER A 79 -25.84 -4.06 -11.63
C SER A 79 -26.98 -4.90 -12.21
N ARG A 80 -26.73 -6.19 -12.47
CA ARG A 80 -27.72 -7.16 -13.04
C ARG A 80 -28.44 -7.98 -12.00
N LEU A 81 -28.05 -7.92 -10.72
CA LEU A 81 -28.70 -8.66 -9.65
C LEU A 81 -30.14 -8.20 -9.46
N ALA A 82 -31.02 -9.12 -9.06
CA ALA A 82 -32.44 -8.82 -8.76
C ALA A 82 -32.53 -7.77 -7.64
N ASP A 83 -31.78 -7.99 -6.56
CA ASP A 83 -31.65 -7.07 -5.44
C ASP A 83 -30.18 -6.84 -5.11
N LEU A 84 -29.85 -5.62 -4.67
CA LEU A 84 -28.50 -5.21 -4.28
C LEU A 84 -28.57 -4.28 -3.06
N SER A 85 -27.58 -4.38 -2.20
CA SER A 85 -27.35 -3.43 -1.10
C SER A 85 -27.41 -1.98 -1.56
N LYS A 86 -27.84 -1.11 -0.65
CA LYS A 86 -27.89 0.34 -0.92
C LYS A 86 -26.53 1.03 -0.89
N ILE A 87 -25.51 0.35 -0.34
CA ILE A 87 -24.14 0.88 -0.22
C ILE A 87 -23.15 -0.15 -0.73
N VAL A 88 -22.28 0.28 -1.63
CA VAL A 88 -21.18 -0.53 -2.17
C VAL A 88 -19.87 0.24 -2.07
N LEU A 89 -18.88 -0.35 -1.41
CA LEU A 89 -17.52 0.20 -1.31
C LEU A 89 -16.52 -0.74 -1.97
N HIS A 90 -15.54 -0.19 -2.67
CA HIS A 90 -14.37 -0.96 -3.10
C HIS A 90 -13.12 -0.60 -2.28
N LEU A 91 -12.10 -1.46 -2.34
CA LEU A 91 -10.87 -1.30 -1.55
C LEU A 91 -9.66 -0.85 -2.37
N SER A 92 -9.82 -0.47 -3.64
CA SER A 92 -8.71 0.05 -4.45
C SER A 92 -8.14 1.33 -3.87
N GLY A 93 -6.82 1.42 -3.82
CA GLY A 93 -6.11 2.64 -3.47
C GLY A 93 -5.99 3.63 -4.63
N SER A 94 -5.96 3.13 -5.87
CA SER A 94 -5.69 3.93 -7.08
C SER A 94 -6.94 4.40 -7.81
N LEU A 95 -8.01 3.57 -7.83
CA LEU A 95 -9.27 3.90 -8.49
C LEU A 95 -10.19 4.68 -7.58
N SER A 96 -10.90 5.67 -8.16
CA SER A 96 -11.97 6.40 -7.46
C SER A 96 -13.25 5.58 -7.42
N SER A 97 -14.19 6.01 -6.58
CA SER A 97 -15.56 5.45 -6.52
C SER A 97 -16.30 5.45 -7.85
N ASP A 98 -15.86 6.27 -8.84
CA ASP A 98 -16.48 6.38 -10.17
C ASP A 98 -16.40 5.08 -10.97
N VAL A 99 -15.47 4.17 -10.64
CA VAL A 99 -15.44 2.82 -11.25
C VAL A 99 -16.74 2.03 -10.99
N LEU A 100 -17.52 2.46 -10.00
CA LEU A 100 -18.81 1.87 -9.63
C LEU A 100 -20.02 2.68 -10.13
N ASP A 101 -19.85 3.66 -11.00
CA ASP A 101 -20.91 4.59 -11.48
C ASP A 101 -22.16 3.88 -11.99
N ILE A 102 -21.99 2.73 -12.66
CA ILE A 102 -23.11 1.92 -13.15
C ILE A 102 -24.11 1.56 -12.04
N LEU A 103 -23.68 1.48 -10.79
CA LEU A 103 -24.54 1.15 -9.64
C LEU A 103 -25.36 2.35 -9.15
N ARG A 104 -24.89 3.60 -9.39
CA ARG A 104 -25.64 4.82 -9.02
C ARG A 104 -26.98 4.90 -9.74
N SER A 105 -27.07 4.41 -10.98
CA SER A 105 -28.34 4.34 -11.72
C SER A 105 -29.39 3.45 -11.06
N ARG A 106 -28.97 2.57 -10.15
CA ARG A 106 -29.85 1.71 -9.34
C ARG A 106 -30.18 2.30 -7.96
N GLY A 107 -29.78 3.53 -7.68
CA GLY A 107 -29.95 4.19 -6.38
C GLY A 107 -29.02 3.64 -5.30
N VAL A 108 -27.87 3.09 -5.68
CA VAL A 108 -26.82 2.60 -4.78
C VAL A 108 -25.81 3.73 -4.52
N ALA A 109 -25.53 4.02 -3.26
CA ALA A 109 -24.45 4.90 -2.87
C ALA A 109 -23.11 4.16 -3.02
N VAL A 110 -22.17 4.73 -3.76
CA VAL A 110 -20.87 4.09 -4.03
C VAL A 110 -19.71 4.86 -3.44
N GLY A 111 -18.69 4.12 -3.02
CA GLY A 111 -17.49 4.72 -2.43
C GLY A 111 -16.27 3.80 -2.51
N SER A 112 -15.19 4.32 -1.99
CA SER A 112 -13.94 3.60 -1.80
C SER A 112 -13.50 3.71 -0.34
N MET A 113 -12.98 2.60 0.22
CA MET A 113 -12.41 2.52 1.57
C MET A 113 -11.07 1.76 1.50
N HIS A 114 -9.99 2.47 1.23
CA HIS A 114 -8.67 1.85 1.06
C HIS A 114 -7.89 1.82 2.38
N PRO A 115 -7.56 0.62 2.94
CA PRO A 115 -6.73 0.50 4.13
C PRO A 115 -5.25 0.73 3.80
N LEU A 116 -4.59 1.67 4.48
CA LEU A 116 -3.15 1.90 4.41
C LEU A 116 -2.39 0.90 5.29
N VAL A 117 -2.43 -0.36 4.90
CA VAL A 117 -1.73 -1.46 5.59
C VAL A 117 -1.13 -2.42 4.57
N SER A 118 0.03 -2.96 4.88
CA SER A 118 0.65 -4.03 4.10
C SER A 118 0.16 -5.39 4.62
N ILE A 119 -0.65 -6.09 3.83
CA ILE A 119 -1.20 -7.41 4.16
C ILE A 119 -0.65 -8.45 3.19
N SER A 120 0.29 -9.24 3.66
CA SER A 120 0.89 -10.35 2.92
C SER A 120 0.10 -11.66 3.08
N ASP A 121 -0.63 -11.82 4.17
CA ASP A 121 -1.46 -12.99 4.49
C ASP A 121 -2.76 -12.56 5.17
N ALA A 122 -3.90 -13.18 4.81
CA ALA A 122 -5.21 -12.82 5.32
C ALA A 122 -5.38 -13.10 6.82
N LEU A 123 -4.83 -14.20 7.32
CA LEU A 123 -4.99 -14.59 8.73
C LEU A 123 -4.19 -13.69 9.64
N LEU A 124 -2.93 -13.38 9.25
CA LEU A 124 -2.03 -12.51 9.99
C LEU A 124 -2.40 -11.02 9.82
N GLY A 125 -3.11 -10.69 8.75
CA GLY A 125 -3.48 -9.32 8.41
C GLY A 125 -4.67 -8.77 9.17
N ALA A 126 -5.51 -9.62 9.75
CA ALA A 126 -6.75 -9.21 10.41
C ALA A 126 -6.53 -8.23 11.58
N ASP A 127 -5.44 -8.36 12.31
CA ASP A 127 -5.12 -7.52 13.47
C ASP A 127 -4.44 -6.19 13.07
N ARG A 128 -4.07 -6.01 11.79
CA ARG A 128 -3.35 -4.82 11.30
C ARG A 128 -4.25 -3.63 11.02
N PHE A 129 -5.55 -3.79 11.06
CA PHE A 129 -6.50 -2.69 10.83
C PHE A 129 -6.64 -1.76 12.04
N ALA A 130 -6.40 -2.24 13.25
CA ALA A 130 -6.39 -1.42 14.44
C ALA A 130 -5.27 -0.36 14.37
N ASN A 131 -5.62 0.90 14.64
CA ASN A 131 -4.79 2.09 14.48
C ASN A 131 -4.31 2.38 13.04
N ALA A 132 -4.73 1.60 12.04
CA ALA A 132 -4.43 1.88 10.65
C ALA A 132 -5.23 3.09 10.14
N TYR A 133 -4.68 3.76 9.14
CA TYR A 133 -5.41 4.79 8.41
C TYR A 133 -6.13 4.21 7.20
N PHE A 134 -7.32 4.76 6.93
CA PHE A 134 -8.13 4.40 5.79
C PHE A 134 -8.49 5.65 5.01
N CYS A 135 -8.23 5.64 3.71
CA CYS A 135 -8.72 6.67 2.80
C CYS A 135 -10.16 6.32 2.38
N VAL A 136 -11.12 7.21 2.69
CA VAL A 136 -12.53 7.00 2.37
C VAL A 136 -13.02 8.15 1.49
N GLU A 137 -13.63 7.84 0.34
CA GLU A 137 -14.22 8.83 -0.56
C GLU A 137 -15.43 8.24 -1.30
N GLY A 138 -16.25 9.08 -1.93
CA GLY A 138 -17.44 8.70 -2.69
C GLY A 138 -18.70 9.48 -2.29
N ASP A 139 -19.84 8.88 -2.49
CA ASP A 139 -21.14 9.45 -2.14
C ASP A 139 -21.27 9.61 -0.61
N PRO A 140 -22.00 10.60 -0.09
CA PRO A 140 -22.08 10.89 1.34
C PRO A 140 -22.46 9.69 2.22
N ASP A 141 -23.45 8.90 1.80
CA ASP A 141 -23.89 7.72 2.54
C ASP A 141 -22.83 6.62 2.55
N ALA A 142 -22.12 6.42 1.43
CA ALA A 142 -21.03 5.49 1.31
C ALA A 142 -19.83 5.90 2.18
N VAL A 143 -19.49 7.19 2.20
CA VAL A 143 -18.43 7.74 3.07
C VAL A 143 -18.80 7.55 4.55
N SER A 144 -20.06 7.83 4.92
CA SER A 144 -20.52 7.66 6.30
C SER A 144 -20.44 6.20 6.74
N ALA A 145 -20.87 5.27 5.89
CA ALA A 145 -20.78 3.83 6.16
C ALA A 145 -19.31 3.36 6.25
N GLY A 146 -18.45 3.82 5.35
CA GLY A 146 -17.02 3.51 5.38
C GLY A 146 -16.34 3.97 6.67
N LYS A 147 -16.62 5.20 7.13
CA LYS A 147 -16.10 5.72 8.41
C LYS A 147 -16.57 4.87 9.60
N LEU A 148 -17.84 4.48 9.63
CA LEU A 148 -18.38 3.62 10.69
C LEU A 148 -17.67 2.25 10.72
N LEU A 149 -17.38 1.66 9.56
CA LEU A 149 -16.58 0.43 9.49
C LEU A 149 -15.16 0.63 10.03
N VAL A 150 -14.50 1.72 9.64
CA VAL A 150 -13.15 2.04 10.11
C VAL A 150 -13.13 2.20 11.63
N ASP A 151 -14.08 2.93 12.21
CA ASP A 151 -14.20 3.10 13.67
C ASP A 151 -14.41 1.75 14.37
N SER A 152 -15.25 0.88 13.80
CA SER A 152 -15.48 -0.46 14.34
C SER A 152 -14.24 -1.35 14.31
N LEU A 153 -13.34 -1.12 13.36
CA LEU A 153 -12.03 -1.77 13.28
C LEU A 153 -10.96 -1.08 14.15
N LYS A 154 -11.34 -0.04 14.91
CA LYS A 154 -10.43 0.81 15.70
C LYS A 154 -9.35 1.47 14.84
N GLY A 155 -9.67 1.80 13.59
CA GLY A 155 -8.82 2.50 12.65
C GLY A 155 -9.07 4.02 12.68
N ASN A 156 -8.37 4.73 11.80
CA ASN A 156 -8.51 6.17 11.60
C ASN A 156 -8.91 6.44 10.16
N SER A 157 -9.92 7.25 9.92
CA SER A 157 -10.33 7.59 8.55
C SER A 157 -9.92 8.99 8.16
N PHE A 158 -9.61 9.20 6.89
CA PHE A 158 -9.43 10.50 6.28
C PHE A 158 -10.01 10.49 4.86
N THR A 159 -10.20 11.67 4.29
CA THR A 159 -10.77 11.83 2.95
C THR A 159 -9.83 12.64 2.07
N ILE A 160 -9.85 12.36 0.77
CA ILE A 160 -9.20 13.14 -0.27
C ILE A 160 -10.20 13.36 -1.41
N GLU A 161 -9.91 14.30 -2.29
CA GLU A 161 -10.65 14.41 -3.56
C GLU A 161 -10.41 13.15 -4.41
N SER A 162 -11.49 12.58 -4.96
CA SER A 162 -11.46 11.32 -5.72
C SER A 162 -10.43 11.35 -6.87
N ARG A 163 -10.27 12.50 -7.56
CA ARG A 163 -9.28 12.68 -8.63
C ARG A 163 -7.83 12.54 -8.18
N LEU A 164 -7.54 12.65 -6.88
CA LEU A 164 -6.20 12.56 -6.32
C LEU A 164 -5.83 11.13 -5.87
N LYS A 165 -6.73 10.17 -6.02
CA LYS A 165 -6.45 8.77 -5.64
C LYS A 165 -5.19 8.17 -6.27
N PRO A 166 -4.88 8.37 -7.57
CA PRO A 166 -3.65 7.85 -8.14
C PRO A 166 -2.39 8.43 -7.45
N LEU A 167 -2.38 9.73 -7.15
CA LEU A 167 -1.26 10.38 -6.46
C LEU A 167 -1.13 9.87 -5.02
N TYR A 168 -2.24 9.77 -4.30
CA TYR A 168 -2.30 9.20 -2.97
C TYR A 168 -1.76 7.76 -2.97
N HIS A 169 -2.21 6.93 -3.90
CA HIS A 169 -1.77 5.54 -3.95
C HIS A 169 -0.28 5.41 -4.30
N SER A 170 0.25 6.28 -5.17
CA SER A 170 1.69 6.31 -5.44
C SER A 170 2.51 6.58 -4.18
N ALA A 171 2.06 7.49 -3.31
CA ALA A 171 2.72 7.73 -2.02
C ALA A 171 2.65 6.50 -1.09
N ALA A 172 1.52 5.80 -1.06
CA ALA A 172 1.38 4.54 -0.30
C ALA A 172 2.32 3.44 -0.84
N VAL A 173 2.45 3.31 -2.17
CA VAL A 173 3.39 2.37 -2.81
C VAL A 173 4.83 2.73 -2.46
N MET A 174 5.20 4.03 -2.47
CA MET A 174 6.54 4.49 -2.08
C MET A 174 6.85 4.13 -0.61
N ALA A 175 5.89 4.30 0.28
CA ALA A 175 6.08 4.02 1.71
C ALA A 175 6.04 2.52 2.08
N SER A 176 5.65 1.64 1.16
CA SER A 176 5.50 0.20 1.41
C SER A 176 6.25 -0.65 0.39
N GLY A 177 5.72 -0.79 -0.82
CA GLY A 177 6.29 -1.67 -1.85
C GLY A 177 7.71 -1.25 -2.26
N HIS A 178 7.96 0.06 -2.44
CA HIS A 178 9.30 0.55 -2.80
C HIS A 178 10.30 0.43 -1.64
N VAL A 179 9.87 0.54 -0.39
CA VAL A 179 10.74 0.23 0.76
C VAL A 179 11.17 -1.24 0.75
N THR A 180 10.24 -2.15 0.41
CA THR A 180 10.58 -3.58 0.27
C THR A 180 11.57 -3.81 -0.88
N ALA A 181 11.35 -3.20 -2.05
CA ALA A 181 12.26 -3.30 -3.19
C ALA A 181 13.65 -2.69 -2.90
N LEU A 182 13.70 -1.56 -2.18
CA LEU A 182 14.96 -0.95 -1.76
C LEU A 182 15.72 -1.83 -0.77
N PHE A 183 15.02 -2.47 0.16
CA PHE A 183 15.64 -3.42 1.09
C PHE A 183 16.20 -4.65 0.37
N ASP A 184 15.48 -5.16 -0.63
CA ASP A 184 15.95 -6.25 -1.49
C ASP A 184 17.23 -5.87 -2.24
N ALA A 185 17.26 -4.68 -2.86
CA ALA A 185 18.46 -4.13 -3.51
C ALA A 185 19.65 -4.01 -2.54
N ALA A 186 19.41 -3.59 -1.30
CA ALA A 186 20.47 -3.52 -0.28
C ALA A 186 20.98 -4.91 0.12
N VAL A 187 20.10 -5.91 0.24
CA VAL A 187 20.45 -7.32 0.51
C VAL A 187 21.30 -7.87 -0.65
N GLU A 188 20.90 -7.63 -1.89
CA GLU A 188 21.69 -8.05 -3.06
C GLU A 188 23.07 -7.42 -3.06
N THR A 189 23.17 -6.09 -2.85
CA THR A 189 24.44 -5.37 -2.77
C THR A 189 25.34 -5.94 -1.69
N LEU A 190 24.82 -6.17 -0.47
CA LEU A 190 25.63 -6.74 0.61
C LEU A 190 26.05 -8.19 0.32
N SER A 191 25.25 -8.92 -0.45
CA SER A 191 25.61 -10.29 -0.86
C SER A 191 26.84 -10.33 -1.76
N LYS A 192 27.11 -9.26 -2.53
CA LYS A 192 28.36 -9.12 -3.32
C LYS A 192 29.61 -9.01 -2.43
N CYS A 193 29.44 -8.68 -1.14
CA CYS A 193 30.54 -8.67 -0.17
C CYS A 193 30.87 -10.05 0.41
N GLY A 194 30.34 -11.13 -0.15
CA GLY A 194 30.63 -12.52 0.27
C GLY A 194 29.68 -13.11 1.29
N LEU A 195 28.60 -12.41 1.64
CA LEU A 195 27.54 -12.96 2.49
C LEU A 195 26.49 -13.69 1.66
N GLY A 196 25.94 -14.81 2.16
CA GLY A 196 24.72 -15.37 1.55
C GLY A 196 23.51 -14.46 1.78
N ALA A 197 22.52 -14.51 0.89
CA ALA A 197 21.36 -13.59 0.92
C ALA A 197 20.60 -13.59 2.26
N GLU A 198 20.45 -14.75 2.92
CA GLU A 198 19.80 -14.84 4.23
C GLU A 198 20.63 -14.15 5.34
N ALA A 199 21.96 -14.31 5.33
CA ALA A 199 22.84 -13.62 6.26
C ALA A 199 22.83 -12.10 6.01
N ALA A 200 22.91 -11.66 4.75
CA ALA A 200 22.84 -10.24 4.37
C ALA A 200 21.50 -9.61 4.84
N ARG A 201 20.37 -10.30 4.64
CA ARG A 201 19.06 -9.87 5.15
C ARG A 201 19.06 -9.74 6.68
N SER A 202 19.59 -10.72 7.38
CA SER A 202 19.64 -10.71 8.84
C SER A 202 20.51 -9.59 9.41
N VAL A 203 21.60 -9.26 8.73
CA VAL A 203 22.54 -8.17 9.12
C VAL A 203 21.89 -6.80 8.89
N LEU A 204 21.15 -6.62 7.77
CA LEU A 204 20.55 -5.33 7.42
C LEU A 204 19.24 -5.05 8.14
N PHE A 205 18.52 -6.07 8.59
CA PHE A 205 17.19 -5.89 9.16
C PHE A 205 17.19 -4.98 10.42
N PRO A 206 18.08 -5.15 11.41
CA PRO A 206 18.15 -4.23 12.56
C PRO A 206 18.46 -2.77 12.17
N LEU A 207 19.23 -2.56 11.09
CA LEU A 207 19.48 -1.21 10.58
C LEU A 207 18.20 -0.58 10.02
N LEU A 208 17.40 -1.34 9.26
CA LEU A 208 16.10 -0.87 8.78
C LEU A 208 15.15 -0.57 9.94
N GLU A 209 15.08 -1.44 10.96
CA GLU A 209 14.23 -1.22 12.14
C GLU A 209 14.62 0.08 12.87
N SER A 210 15.90 0.34 13.06
CA SER A 210 16.37 1.59 13.68
C SER A 210 16.02 2.83 12.84
N THR A 211 16.08 2.73 11.50
CA THR A 211 15.67 3.80 10.60
C THR A 211 14.16 4.09 10.73
N ILE A 212 13.34 3.04 10.76
CA ILE A 212 11.89 3.19 10.99
C ILE A 212 11.60 3.80 12.37
N ALA A 213 12.34 3.41 13.40
CA ALA A 213 12.19 3.97 14.75
C ALA A 213 12.50 5.47 14.78
N ASN A 214 13.56 5.91 14.08
CA ASN A 214 13.88 7.33 13.94
C ASN A 214 12.77 8.10 13.23
N LEU A 215 12.25 7.57 12.12
CA LEU A 215 11.15 8.19 11.36
C LEU A 215 9.83 8.30 12.16
N ARG A 216 9.64 7.54 13.23
CA ARG A 216 8.47 7.66 14.11
C ARG A 216 8.47 8.90 14.98
N VAL A 217 9.65 9.42 15.30
CA VAL A 217 9.83 10.50 16.29
C VAL A 217 10.50 11.75 15.71
N GLN A 218 10.95 11.68 14.47
CA GLN A 218 11.66 12.77 13.79
C GLN A 218 11.08 13.01 12.39
N THR A 219 11.27 14.22 11.86
CA THR A 219 11.02 14.48 10.44
C THR A 219 11.97 13.64 9.56
N PRO A 220 11.61 13.31 8.32
CA PRO A 220 12.51 12.58 7.43
C PRO A 220 13.89 13.23 7.25
N SER A 221 13.95 14.57 7.20
CA SER A 221 15.21 15.31 7.08
C SER A 221 16.10 15.11 8.31
N ASN A 222 15.53 15.19 9.53
CA ASN A 222 16.26 15.00 10.79
C ASN A 222 16.61 13.52 11.04
N ALA A 223 15.80 12.58 10.54
CA ALA A 223 16.08 11.15 10.65
C ALA A 223 17.17 10.69 9.68
N LEU A 224 17.48 11.48 8.65
CA LEU A 224 18.49 11.17 7.67
C LEU A 224 19.88 11.23 8.30
N THR A 225 20.69 10.19 8.08
CA THR A 225 22.07 10.08 8.56
C THR A 225 22.99 9.67 7.41
N GLY A 226 24.30 9.66 7.66
CA GLY A 226 25.28 9.11 6.72
C GLY A 226 25.99 10.16 5.87
N PRO A 227 26.63 9.74 4.75
CA PRO A 227 27.56 10.57 3.99
C PRO A 227 26.88 11.78 3.32
N PHE A 228 25.64 11.63 2.88
CA PHE A 228 24.90 12.68 2.16
C PHE A 228 24.57 13.89 3.06
N VAL A 229 24.34 13.66 4.34
CA VAL A 229 24.10 14.75 5.33
C VAL A 229 25.40 15.53 5.60
N ARG A 230 26.54 14.85 5.53
CA ARG A 230 27.85 15.43 5.83
C ARG A 230 28.57 16.00 4.59
N GLY A 231 27.96 15.94 3.41
CA GLY A 231 28.63 16.35 2.16
C GLY A 231 29.83 15.49 1.79
N ASP A 232 29.90 14.21 2.25
CA ASP A 232 31.07 13.33 2.07
C ASP A 232 31.17 12.82 0.63
N ILE A 233 31.75 13.67 -0.24
CA ILE A 233 31.96 13.36 -1.66
C ILE A 233 32.91 12.17 -1.87
N GLU A 234 33.91 12.00 -1.00
CA GLU A 234 34.86 10.89 -1.14
C GLU A 234 34.18 9.54 -0.88
N ALA A 235 33.30 9.47 0.12
CA ALA A 235 32.49 8.27 0.36
C ALA A 235 31.57 7.96 -0.84
N PHE A 236 30.96 8.99 -1.42
CA PHE A 236 30.12 8.83 -2.62
C PHE A 236 30.91 8.28 -3.80
N ILE A 237 32.12 8.81 -4.08
CA ILE A 237 32.98 8.32 -5.16
C ILE A 237 33.38 6.85 -4.91
N ARG A 238 33.79 6.50 -3.68
CA ARG A 238 34.14 5.12 -3.34
C ARG A 238 32.96 4.16 -3.55
N HIS A 239 31.73 4.60 -3.29
CA HIS A 239 30.55 3.77 -3.57
C HIS A 239 30.36 3.55 -5.08
N LEU A 240 30.51 4.59 -5.91
CA LEU A 240 30.38 4.45 -7.36
C LEU A 240 31.47 3.55 -7.95
N ASP A 241 32.72 3.69 -7.49
CA ASP A 241 33.83 2.83 -7.91
C ASP A 241 33.58 1.37 -7.54
N ALA A 242 33.02 1.10 -6.35
CA ALA A 242 32.66 -0.24 -5.91
C ALA A 242 31.49 -0.84 -6.70
N PHE A 243 30.62 -0.01 -7.26
CA PHE A 243 29.50 -0.46 -8.10
C PHE A 243 29.94 -0.88 -9.49
N GLU A 244 31.07 -0.33 -9.98
CA GLU A 244 31.56 -0.63 -11.33
C GLU A 244 31.84 -2.14 -11.49
N GLY A 245 31.18 -2.78 -12.46
CA GLY A 245 31.28 -4.22 -12.71
C GLY A 245 30.70 -5.13 -11.61
N THR A 246 30.11 -4.57 -10.55
CA THR A 246 29.61 -5.33 -9.39
C THR A 246 28.08 -5.33 -9.31
N VAL A 247 27.44 -4.19 -9.57
CA VAL A 247 25.98 -4.06 -9.58
C VAL A 247 25.47 -3.71 -10.97
N ASP A 248 24.20 -4.00 -11.25
CA ASP A 248 23.61 -3.63 -12.52
C ASP A 248 23.27 -2.12 -12.59
N GLU A 249 22.98 -1.66 -13.80
CA GLU A 249 22.70 -0.24 -14.07
C GLU A 249 21.40 0.24 -13.42
N ASN A 250 20.41 -0.64 -13.24
CA ASN A 250 19.16 -0.30 -12.57
C ASN A 250 19.41 0.01 -11.09
N MET A 251 20.19 -0.83 -10.40
CA MET A 251 20.56 -0.62 -8.99
C MET A 251 21.36 0.66 -8.80
N ARG A 252 22.31 0.93 -9.71
CA ARG A 252 23.06 2.18 -9.74
C ARG A 252 22.13 3.39 -9.90
N SER A 253 21.16 3.33 -10.81
CA SER A 253 20.21 4.40 -11.05
C SER A 253 19.33 4.68 -9.82
N VAL A 254 18.84 3.63 -9.13
CA VAL A 254 18.10 3.76 -7.86
C VAL A 254 18.96 4.46 -6.81
N TYR A 255 20.21 4.02 -6.64
CA TYR A 255 21.13 4.63 -5.68
C TYR A 255 21.35 6.13 -5.97
N LEU A 256 21.59 6.51 -7.22
CA LEU A 256 21.82 7.89 -7.64
C LEU A 256 20.56 8.76 -7.44
N ALA A 257 19.36 8.24 -7.73
CA ALA A 257 18.12 8.96 -7.51
C ALA A 257 17.89 9.25 -6.01
N LEU A 258 18.17 8.27 -5.16
CA LEU A 258 18.07 8.42 -3.70
C LEU A 258 19.18 9.31 -3.12
N ALA A 259 20.39 9.25 -3.66
CA ALA A 259 21.49 10.15 -3.28
C ALA A 259 21.10 11.62 -3.53
N GLU A 260 20.58 11.94 -4.72
CA GLU A 260 20.09 13.29 -5.04
C GLU A 260 18.98 13.73 -4.09
N ARG A 261 18.02 12.82 -3.78
CA ARG A 261 16.95 13.13 -2.83
C ARG A 261 17.49 13.38 -1.43
N SER A 262 18.50 12.61 -0.99
CA SER A 262 19.11 12.74 0.33
C SER A 262 19.84 14.08 0.49
N VAL A 263 20.57 14.54 -0.53
CA VAL A 263 21.22 15.87 -0.50
C VAL A 263 20.15 16.97 -0.37
N ARG A 264 19.09 16.94 -1.18
CA ARG A 264 17.99 17.91 -1.07
C ARG A 264 17.31 17.91 0.31
N MET A 265 17.22 16.75 0.96
CA MET A 265 16.66 16.67 2.31
C MET A 265 17.63 17.27 3.35
N ALA A 266 18.93 17.07 3.21
CA ALA A 266 19.92 17.66 4.10
C ALA A 266 19.93 19.20 4.00
N GLU A 267 19.78 19.75 2.79
CA GLU A 267 19.67 21.20 2.54
C GLU A 267 18.44 21.86 3.18
N MET A 268 17.39 21.10 3.46
CA MET A 268 16.21 21.62 4.16
C MET A 268 16.48 21.98 5.64
N GLU A 269 17.43 21.30 6.27
CA GLU A 269 17.80 21.49 7.68
C GLU A 269 19.07 22.34 7.84
N HIS A 270 19.96 22.28 6.89
CA HIS A 270 21.25 22.96 6.91
C HIS A 270 21.51 23.70 5.59
N PRO A 271 21.91 24.98 5.63
CA PRO A 271 22.32 25.68 4.41
C PRO A 271 23.44 24.90 3.70
N ALA A 272 23.34 24.83 2.36
CA ALA A 272 24.35 24.17 1.57
C ALA A 272 25.73 24.82 1.78
N ASP A 273 26.69 24.05 2.20
CA ASP A 273 28.11 24.43 2.25
C ASP A 273 28.83 24.01 0.94
N ALA A 274 30.11 24.33 0.84
CA ALA A 274 30.91 24.03 -0.36
C ALA A 274 30.95 22.51 -0.67
N ASP A 275 30.97 21.66 0.35
CA ASP A 275 31.09 20.22 0.18
C ASP A 275 29.73 19.63 -0.28
N SER A 276 28.62 20.11 0.25
CA SER A 276 27.27 19.74 -0.20
C SER A 276 27.04 20.12 -1.66
N VAL A 277 27.48 21.31 -2.08
CA VAL A 277 27.39 21.76 -3.49
C VAL A 277 28.21 20.84 -4.40
N ARG A 278 29.44 20.54 -4.04
CA ARG A 278 30.31 19.65 -4.81
C ARG A 278 29.77 18.23 -4.91
N LEU A 279 29.16 17.73 -3.83
CA LEU A 279 28.51 16.43 -3.82
C LEU A 279 27.29 16.41 -4.76
N ALA A 280 26.45 17.45 -4.74
CA ALA A 280 25.30 17.57 -5.65
C ALA A 280 25.73 17.59 -7.12
N GLU A 281 26.80 18.31 -7.45
CA GLU A 281 27.39 18.34 -8.81
C GLU A 281 27.92 16.96 -9.23
N ALA A 282 28.63 16.25 -8.35
CA ALA A 282 29.13 14.91 -8.60
C ALA A 282 28.00 13.90 -8.87
N ILE A 283 26.92 13.95 -8.09
CA ILE A 283 25.73 13.13 -8.30
C ILE A 283 25.09 13.43 -9.66
N SER A 284 24.95 14.71 -10.01
CA SER A 284 24.38 15.13 -11.30
C SER A 284 25.22 14.64 -12.49
N MET A 285 26.56 14.68 -12.37
CA MET A 285 27.47 14.16 -13.40
C MET A 285 27.35 12.64 -13.54
N ALA A 286 27.25 11.91 -12.41
CA ALA A 286 27.10 10.46 -12.42
C ALA A 286 25.79 10.01 -13.07
N LYS A 287 24.68 10.72 -12.81
CA LYS A 287 23.38 10.46 -13.44
C LYS A 287 23.41 10.63 -14.96
N ARG A 288 24.00 11.71 -15.46
CA ARG A 288 24.14 11.93 -16.92
C ARG A 288 24.92 10.83 -17.65
N LYS A 289 25.89 10.19 -16.98
CA LYS A 289 26.63 9.06 -17.57
C LYS A 289 25.80 7.79 -17.64
N THR A 290 24.78 7.64 -16.82
CA THR A 290 23.87 6.50 -16.80
C THR A 290 22.75 6.62 -17.86
N GLU A 291 22.45 7.84 -18.32
CA GLU A 291 21.39 8.12 -19.31
C GLU A 291 21.91 8.08 -20.79
N CYS A 292 23.22 7.97 -21.00
CA CYS A 292 23.86 7.83 -22.32
C CYS A 292 24.22 6.39 -22.65
#